data_bf2efb112708bba95ab1d7a90f5e6383
#
_entry.id   bf2efb112708bba95ab1d7a90f5e6383
#
_cell.length_a   1.000
_cell.length_b   1.000
_cell.length_c   1.000
_cell.angle_alpha   90.00
_cell.angle_beta   90.00
_cell.angle_gamma   90.00
#
_symmetry.space_group_name_H-M   'P 1'
#
loop_
_entity.id
_entity.type
_entity.pdbx_description
1 polymer ?
#
loop_
_entity_poly.entity_id
_entity_poly.type
_entity_poly.pdbx_seq_one_letter_code
_entity_poly.pdbx_strand_id
1 'polypeptide(L)'
;VILAGGKGTRLRPYTVVLPKPLMPIGEFPILEVIVRQLVSFGFDHITMAVNHQAEIIKAFFQDGQRWGIRIDYSLEDGPLGTMGPLKLIGDLPENFLVMNGDILTDLDFAEFHDRHAASRNTFTISSMRREHRIDYGVLDVDDSGTLTGFREKPEVRYEVSMGVYMVNARVLNFIPDGQPFGFDNLMLKLLELGRPISVRPFEGYWLDIGRPDDYARAIDEFESLRTKFLNE
;
A
#
# COMPACT_ATOMS: atom_id res chain seq x y z
N VAL A 1 -7.36 7.43 1.16
CA VAL A 1 -6.04 8.07 1.37
C VAL A 1 -4.99 7.32 0.58
N ILE A 2 -4.16 8.02 -0.19
CA ILE A 2 -3.02 7.43 -0.89
C ILE A 2 -1.72 7.95 -0.26
N LEU A 3 -0.85 7.04 0.15
CA LEU A 3 0.45 7.34 0.74
C LEU A 3 1.48 7.56 -0.38
N ALA A 4 1.81 8.80 -0.69
CA ALA A 4 2.66 9.20 -1.80
C ALA A 4 3.90 10.02 -1.38
N GLY A 5 4.24 10.04 -0.08
CA GLY A 5 5.34 10.84 0.49
C GLY A 5 6.74 10.19 0.43
N GLY A 6 6.86 8.98 -0.09
CA GLY A 6 8.10 8.21 -0.10
C GLY A 6 9.18 8.76 -1.02
N LYS A 7 10.46 8.75 -0.57
CA LYS A 7 11.62 9.24 -1.36
C LYS A 7 12.01 8.35 -2.56
N GLY A 8 11.50 7.12 -2.66
CA GLY A 8 11.80 6.20 -3.74
C GLY A 8 13.28 5.84 -3.94
N THR A 9 14.10 5.87 -2.89
CA THR A 9 15.57 5.76 -2.98
C THR A 9 16.06 4.49 -3.65
N ARG A 10 15.32 3.39 -3.57
CA ARG A 10 15.63 2.09 -4.19
C ARG A 10 15.46 2.10 -5.72
N LEU A 11 14.73 3.08 -6.27
CA LEU A 11 14.51 3.27 -7.70
C LEU A 11 15.41 4.34 -8.32
N ARG A 12 16.49 4.76 -7.65
CA ARG A 12 17.46 5.65 -8.26
C ARG A 12 18.14 4.95 -9.44
N PRO A 13 18.46 5.71 -10.54
CA PRO A 13 18.42 7.18 -10.65
C PRO A 13 17.07 7.79 -11.03
N TYR A 14 16.04 7.02 -11.39
CA TYR A 14 14.76 7.51 -11.89
C TYR A 14 14.09 8.51 -10.93
N THR A 15 14.13 8.22 -9.63
CA THR A 15 13.47 9.02 -8.58
C THR A 15 14.31 10.20 -8.06
N VAL A 16 15.36 10.59 -8.76
CA VAL A 16 16.15 11.80 -8.44
C VAL A 16 15.36 13.07 -8.86
N VAL A 17 14.73 13.03 -10.03
CA VAL A 17 14.03 14.16 -10.63
C VAL A 17 12.53 14.03 -10.54
N LEU A 18 12.01 12.80 -10.68
CA LEU A 18 10.58 12.50 -10.70
C LEU A 18 10.17 11.75 -9.43
N PRO A 19 9.13 12.18 -8.68
CA PRO A 19 8.64 11.40 -7.56
C PRO A 19 8.17 10.01 -8.03
N LYS A 20 8.45 8.96 -7.22
CA LYS A 20 8.13 7.58 -7.55
C LYS A 20 6.69 7.38 -8.05
N PRO A 21 5.64 7.97 -7.43
CA PRO A 21 4.28 7.81 -7.91
C PRO A 21 4.02 8.36 -9.32
N LEU A 22 4.89 9.24 -9.83
CA LEU A 22 4.79 9.78 -11.19
C LEU A 22 5.67 9.05 -12.21
N MET A 23 6.34 7.98 -11.83
CA MET A 23 7.07 7.14 -12.80
C MET A 23 6.09 6.58 -13.83
N PRO A 24 6.43 6.64 -15.15
CA PRO A 24 5.52 6.23 -16.20
C PRO A 24 5.34 4.72 -16.25
N ILE A 25 4.11 4.30 -16.53
CA ILE A 25 3.75 2.94 -16.88
C ILE A 25 2.78 2.98 -18.06
N GLY A 26 3.19 2.44 -19.20
CA GLY A 26 2.51 2.76 -20.44
C GLY A 26 2.47 4.27 -20.68
N GLU A 27 1.30 4.83 -20.92
CA GLU A 27 1.08 6.27 -21.14
C GLU A 27 0.70 7.05 -19.87
N PHE A 28 0.62 6.41 -18.70
CA PHE A 28 0.18 7.02 -17.44
C PHE A 28 1.26 6.96 -16.36
N PRO A 29 1.29 7.92 -15.45
CA PRO A 29 1.96 7.73 -14.16
C PRO A 29 1.33 6.60 -13.35
N ILE A 30 2.12 5.87 -12.57
CA ILE A 30 1.63 4.80 -11.68
C ILE A 30 0.45 5.29 -10.82
N LEU A 31 0.58 6.47 -10.22
CA LEU A 31 -0.46 7.04 -9.36
C LEU A 31 -1.73 7.43 -10.15
N GLU A 32 -1.63 7.79 -11.44
CA GLU A 32 -2.81 8.05 -12.26
C GLU A 32 -3.59 6.76 -12.52
N VAL A 33 -2.91 5.63 -12.75
CA VAL A 33 -3.59 4.33 -12.86
C VAL A 33 -4.39 4.02 -11.60
N ILE A 34 -3.80 4.24 -10.42
CA ILE A 34 -4.48 4.05 -9.14
C ILE A 34 -5.70 4.98 -9.01
N VAL A 35 -5.55 6.27 -9.34
CA VAL A 35 -6.66 7.23 -9.29
C VAL A 35 -7.80 6.80 -10.20
N ARG A 36 -7.50 6.40 -11.45
CA ARG A 36 -8.52 5.92 -12.41
C ARG A 36 -9.25 4.69 -11.90
N GLN A 37 -8.52 3.74 -11.31
CA GLN A 37 -9.14 2.56 -10.69
C GLN A 37 -10.08 2.96 -9.55
N LEU A 38 -9.64 3.78 -8.62
CA LEU A 38 -10.49 4.21 -7.50
C LEU A 38 -11.76 4.93 -7.99
N VAL A 39 -11.63 5.78 -9.00
CA VAL A 39 -12.78 6.45 -9.64
C VAL A 39 -13.76 5.42 -10.23
N SER A 40 -13.27 4.41 -10.94
CA SER A 40 -14.12 3.36 -11.53
C SER A 40 -14.85 2.52 -10.49
N PHE A 41 -14.32 2.41 -9.28
CA PHE A 41 -14.96 1.77 -8.12
C PHE A 41 -15.83 2.74 -7.29
N GLY A 42 -16.06 3.98 -7.77
CA GLY A 42 -16.98 4.93 -7.16
C GLY A 42 -16.39 5.78 -6.04
N PHE A 43 -15.06 5.82 -5.87
CA PHE A 43 -14.42 6.76 -4.96
C PHE A 43 -14.39 8.15 -5.59
N ASP A 44 -14.99 9.13 -4.94
CA ASP A 44 -15.15 10.52 -5.40
C ASP A 44 -14.26 11.52 -4.68
N HIS A 45 -13.62 11.10 -3.59
CA HIS A 45 -12.69 11.93 -2.82
C HIS A 45 -11.41 11.17 -2.48
N ILE A 46 -10.27 11.72 -2.85
CA ILE A 46 -8.94 11.17 -2.58
C ILE A 46 -8.09 12.20 -1.85
N THR A 47 -7.53 11.83 -0.70
CA THR A 47 -6.48 12.61 -0.04
C THR A 47 -5.13 11.98 -0.29
N MET A 48 -4.21 12.71 -0.89
CA MET A 48 -2.83 12.27 -1.11
C MET A 48 -1.95 12.76 0.04
N ALA A 49 -1.41 11.84 0.84
CA ALA A 49 -0.39 12.14 1.83
C ALA A 49 0.97 12.27 1.11
N VAL A 50 1.50 13.48 1.06
CA VAL A 50 2.68 13.84 0.26
C VAL A 50 3.75 14.48 1.14
N ASN A 51 5.02 14.33 0.75
CA ASN A 51 6.16 14.94 1.42
C ASN A 51 7.22 15.35 0.38
N HIS A 52 8.10 14.42 0.02
CA HIS A 52 9.17 14.66 -0.93
C HIS A 52 8.62 14.96 -2.34
N GLN A 53 9.03 16.08 -2.92
CA GLN A 53 8.57 16.52 -4.25
C GLN A 53 7.04 16.69 -4.37
N ALA A 54 6.37 17.05 -3.26
CA ALA A 54 4.92 17.25 -3.22
C ALA A 54 4.39 18.19 -4.30
N GLU A 55 5.13 19.25 -4.61
CA GLU A 55 4.70 20.25 -5.60
C GLU A 55 4.58 19.68 -7.02
N ILE A 56 5.39 18.68 -7.38
CA ILE A 56 5.29 18.01 -8.69
C ILE A 56 4.02 17.16 -8.75
N ILE A 57 3.71 16.43 -7.67
CA ILE A 57 2.47 15.63 -7.57
C ILE A 57 1.25 16.56 -7.62
N LYS A 58 1.25 17.66 -6.85
CA LYS A 58 0.18 18.66 -6.86
C LYS A 58 -0.02 19.30 -8.23
N ALA A 59 1.07 19.65 -8.92
CA ALA A 59 1.00 20.24 -10.26
C ALA A 59 0.38 19.28 -11.28
N PHE A 60 0.60 17.95 -11.13
CA PHE A 60 0.05 16.97 -12.04
C PHE A 60 -1.44 16.67 -11.76
N PHE A 61 -1.79 16.42 -10.50
CA PHE A 61 -3.14 15.99 -10.14
C PHE A 61 -4.10 17.14 -9.84
N GLN A 62 -3.59 18.34 -9.53
CA GLN A 62 -4.38 19.53 -9.20
C GLN A 62 -5.47 19.21 -8.17
N ASP A 63 -6.70 19.63 -8.40
CA ASP A 63 -7.86 19.40 -7.54
C ASP A 63 -8.69 18.14 -7.89
N GLY A 64 -8.28 17.37 -8.90
CA GLY A 64 -8.94 16.14 -9.34
C GLY A 64 -10.08 16.31 -10.36
N GLN A 65 -10.45 17.55 -10.74
CA GLN A 65 -11.54 17.81 -11.70
C GLN A 65 -11.37 17.04 -13.02
N ARG A 66 -10.12 16.84 -13.47
CA ARG A 66 -9.79 16.06 -14.68
C ARG A 66 -10.37 14.65 -14.64
N TRP A 67 -10.51 14.05 -13.46
CA TRP A 67 -11.07 12.70 -13.27
C TRP A 67 -12.48 12.71 -12.68
N GLY A 68 -13.11 13.91 -12.54
CA GLY A 68 -14.44 14.05 -11.99
C GLY A 68 -14.55 13.79 -10.47
N ILE A 69 -13.45 13.93 -9.75
CA ILE A 69 -13.35 13.71 -8.31
C ILE A 69 -12.72 14.92 -7.60
N ARG A 70 -12.77 14.92 -6.27
CA ARG A 70 -12.01 15.83 -5.43
C ARG A 70 -10.69 15.20 -5.00
N ILE A 71 -9.58 15.94 -5.18
CA ILE A 71 -8.26 15.56 -4.65
C ILE A 71 -7.77 16.61 -3.69
N ASP A 72 -7.51 16.20 -2.45
CA ASP A 72 -6.86 17.02 -1.42
C ASP A 72 -5.44 16.50 -1.13
N TYR A 73 -4.64 17.35 -0.52
CA TYR A 73 -3.25 17.03 -0.17
C TYR A 73 -3.00 17.26 1.31
N SER A 74 -2.50 16.23 1.97
CA SER A 74 -1.97 16.30 3.33
C SER A 74 -0.45 16.37 3.26
N LEU A 75 0.13 17.52 3.63
CA LEU A 75 1.58 17.75 3.60
C LEU A 75 2.19 17.41 4.95
N GLU A 76 3.21 16.56 4.95
CA GLU A 76 4.01 16.26 6.12
C GLU A 76 5.20 17.23 6.21
N ASP A 77 5.38 17.89 7.35
CA ASP A 77 6.56 18.75 7.62
C ASP A 77 7.84 17.93 7.83
N GLY A 78 7.71 16.65 8.13
CA GLY A 78 8.78 15.67 8.31
C GLY A 78 8.26 14.25 8.14
N PRO A 79 9.13 13.23 8.07
CA PRO A 79 8.69 11.85 7.84
C PRO A 79 7.90 11.33 9.05
N LEU A 80 6.60 11.13 8.87
CA LEU A 80 5.68 10.60 9.90
C LEU A 80 5.44 9.08 9.77
N GLY A 81 6.14 8.38 8.89
CA GLY A 81 5.90 6.96 8.61
C GLY A 81 4.68 6.74 7.73
N THR A 82 4.14 5.52 7.74
CA THR A 82 2.99 5.18 6.87
C THR A 82 1.63 5.49 7.50
N MET A 83 1.51 5.50 8.82
CA MET A 83 0.22 5.73 9.50
C MET A 83 0.12 7.11 10.18
N GLY A 84 1.25 7.71 10.54
CA GLY A 84 1.29 9.06 11.14
C GLY A 84 0.60 10.13 10.30
N PRO A 85 0.75 10.16 8.97
CA PRO A 85 0.08 11.14 8.09
C PRO A 85 -1.44 11.16 8.22
N LEU A 86 -2.08 10.05 8.60
CA LEU A 86 -3.54 9.98 8.78
C LEU A 86 -4.06 10.96 9.85
N LYS A 87 -3.24 11.32 10.82
CA LYS A 87 -3.58 12.29 11.86
C LYS A 87 -3.66 13.74 11.37
N LEU A 88 -3.08 14.02 10.22
CA LEU A 88 -3.09 15.36 9.61
C LEU A 88 -4.36 15.62 8.78
N ILE A 89 -5.18 14.57 8.54
CA ILE A 89 -6.38 14.65 7.70
C ILE A 89 -7.60 14.84 8.58
N GLY A 90 -8.29 15.97 8.45
CA GLY A 90 -9.38 16.36 9.35
C GLY A 90 -10.76 15.80 9.02
N ASP A 91 -11.02 15.43 7.77
CA ASP A 91 -12.35 15.08 7.25
C ASP A 91 -12.47 13.62 6.76
N LEU A 92 -11.76 12.70 7.43
CA LEU A 92 -11.85 11.28 7.13
C LEU A 92 -13.23 10.72 7.49
N PRO A 93 -13.88 9.93 6.59
CA PRO A 93 -15.14 9.25 6.89
C PRO A 93 -14.93 8.14 7.93
N GLU A 94 -16.03 7.55 8.42
CA GLU A 94 -15.97 6.48 9.42
C GLU A 94 -15.12 5.29 8.94
N ASN A 95 -15.28 4.89 7.67
CA ASN A 95 -14.47 3.84 7.04
C ASN A 95 -13.85 4.41 5.76
N PHE A 96 -12.57 4.22 5.59
CA PHE A 96 -11.83 4.72 4.44
C PHE A 96 -10.72 3.78 4.00
N LEU A 97 -10.40 3.84 2.73
CA LEU A 97 -9.28 3.14 2.14
C LEU A 97 -7.96 3.87 2.42
N VAL A 98 -6.92 3.12 2.78
CA VAL A 98 -5.53 3.59 2.82
C VAL A 98 -4.69 2.68 1.96
N MET A 99 -3.93 3.23 1.02
CA MET A 99 -3.04 2.43 0.18
C MET A 99 -1.75 3.16 -0.16
N ASN A 100 -0.72 2.39 -0.46
CA ASN A 100 0.53 2.92 -0.97
C ASN A 100 0.35 3.40 -2.42
N GLY A 101 0.98 4.51 -2.79
CA GLY A 101 0.88 5.14 -4.12
C GLY A 101 1.76 4.49 -5.20
N ASP A 102 2.21 3.26 -4.99
CA ASP A 102 3.12 2.50 -5.86
C ASP A 102 2.67 1.04 -6.06
N ILE A 103 1.40 0.75 -5.74
CA ILE A 103 0.81 -0.58 -5.87
C ILE A 103 -0.01 -0.68 -7.16
N LEU A 104 0.26 -1.71 -7.96
CA LEU A 104 -0.63 -2.16 -9.02
C LEU A 104 -1.36 -3.42 -8.59
N THR A 105 -2.68 -3.42 -8.70
CA THR A 105 -3.52 -4.56 -8.32
C THR A 105 -4.84 -4.54 -9.08
N ASP A 106 -5.44 -5.71 -9.30
CA ASP A 106 -6.81 -5.86 -9.80
C ASP A 106 -7.81 -6.17 -8.66
N LEU A 107 -7.48 -5.71 -7.43
CA LEU A 107 -8.36 -5.83 -6.28
C LEU A 107 -9.67 -5.05 -6.51
N ASP A 108 -10.81 -5.69 -6.26
CA ASP A 108 -12.10 -5.02 -6.19
C ASP A 108 -12.18 -4.16 -4.92
N PHE A 109 -11.92 -2.86 -5.07
CA PHE A 109 -11.89 -1.92 -3.95
C PHE A 109 -13.28 -1.66 -3.37
N ALA A 110 -14.35 -1.78 -4.18
CA ALA A 110 -15.72 -1.62 -3.70
C ALA A 110 -16.11 -2.81 -2.81
N GLU A 111 -15.88 -4.04 -3.27
CA GLU A 111 -16.13 -5.24 -2.46
C GLU A 111 -15.28 -5.22 -1.17
N PHE A 112 -14.02 -4.80 -1.26
CA PHE A 112 -13.13 -4.71 -0.11
C PHE A 112 -13.63 -3.70 0.93
N HIS A 113 -14.14 -2.54 0.48
CA HIS A 113 -14.79 -1.53 1.32
C HIS A 113 -16.06 -2.09 1.98
N ASP A 114 -16.98 -2.65 1.20
CA ASP A 114 -18.28 -3.10 1.68
C ASP A 114 -18.16 -4.22 2.72
N ARG A 115 -17.25 -5.15 2.50
CA ARG A 115 -16.94 -6.21 3.47
C ARG A 115 -16.37 -5.66 4.78
N HIS A 116 -15.53 -4.64 4.71
CA HIS A 116 -15.03 -3.97 5.91
C HIS A 116 -16.15 -3.23 6.65
N ALA A 117 -16.92 -2.42 5.93
CA ALA A 117 -18.03 -1.64 6.49
C ALA A 117 -19.12 -2.54 7.14
N ALA A 118 -19.40 -3.71 6.57
CA ALA A 118 -20.31 -4.70 7.15
C ALA A 118 -19.73 -5.41 8.37
N SER A 119 -18.43 -5.33 8.60
CA SER A 119 -17.73 -5.94 9.74
C SER A 119 -17.68 -4.98 10.93
N ARG A 120 -17.29 -5.50 12.11
CA ARG A 120 -16.98 -4.67 13.27
C ARG A 120 -15.47 -4.46 13.44
N ASN A 121 -14.69 -4.74 12.41
CA ASN A 121 -13.24 -4.66 12.47
C ASN A 121 -12.78 -3.19 12.50
N THR A 122 -11.74 -2.95 13.28
CA THR A 122 -11.10 -1.64 13.35
C THR A 122 -10.16 -1.42 12.16
N PHE A 123 -9.61 -2.52 11.63
CA PHE A 123 -8.64 -2.50 10.54
C PHE A 123 -8.78 -3.78 9.70
N THR A 124 -8.71 -3.67 8.39
CA THR A 124 -8.68 -4.81 7.47
C THR A 124 -7.48 -4.69 6.54
N ILE A 125 -6.68 -5.74 6.47
CA ILE A 125 -5.47 -5.82 5.65
C ILE A 125 -5.77 -6.68 4.43
N SER A 126 -5.53 -6.18 3.23
CA SER A 126 -5.42 -7.04 2.06
C SER A 126 -4.07 -7.75 2.07
N SER A 127 -4.06 -9.07 1.88
CA SER A 127 -2.85 -9.89 1.91
C SER A 127 -2.69 -10.73 0.67
N MET A 128 -1.43 -11.04 0.35
CA MET A 128 -1.05 -11.95 -0.72
C MET A 128 -0.24 -13.10 -0.15
N ARG A 129 -0.55 -14.32 -0.58
CA ARG A 129 0.27 -15.48 -0.25
C ARG A 129 1.56 -15.45 -1.04
N ARG A 130 2.68 -15.58 -0.34
CA ARG A 130 4.02 -15.71 -0.92
C ARG A 130 4.65 -17.01 -0.48
N GLU A 131 5.36 -17.63 -1.40
CA GLU A 131 6.15 -18.84 -1.16
C GLU A 131 7.63 -18.51 -1.37
N HIS A 132 8.45 -18.90 -0.45
CA HIS A 132 9.89 -18.79 -0.54
C HIS A 132 10.50 -20.18 -0.44
N ARG A 133 11.13 -20.61 -1.52
CA ARG A 133 11.87 -21.86 -1.58
C ARG A 133 13.31 -21.62 -1.16
N ILE A 134 13.78 -22.41 -0.22
CA ILE A 134 15.19 -22.45 0.17
C ILE A 134 15.86 -23.54 -0.64
N ASP A 135 16.81 -23.18 -1.52
CA ASP A 135 17.44 -24.14 -2.44
C ASP A 135 18.53 -25.01 -1.81
N TYR A 136 18.58 -25.04 -0.48
CA TYR A 136 19.54 -25.78 0.33
C TYR A 136 18.84 -26.66 1.36
N GLY A 137 19.58 -27.67 1.86
CA GLY A 137 19.19 -28.39 3.07
C GLY A 137 19.25 -27.47 4.29
N VAL A 138 18.15 -27.33 5.03
CA VAL A 138 18.06 -26.53 6.25
C VAL A 138 18.33 -27.43 7.46
N LEU A 139 19.26 -27.00 8.31
CA LEU A 139 19.67 -27.68 9.52
C LEU A 139 19.05 -27.00 10.73
N ASP A 140 18.36 -27.73 11.57
CA ASP A 140 17.94 -27.27 12.89
C ASP A 140 19.02 -27.74 13.90
N VAL A 141 19.60 -26.80 14.64
CA VAL A 141 20.75 -27.05 15.54
C VAL A 141 20.41 -26.51 16.92
N ASP A 142 20.72 -27.25 17.97
CA ASP A 142 20.54 -26.81 19.36
C ASP A 142 21.72 -25.92 19.81
N ASP A 143 21.62 -25.37 21.03
CA ASP A 143 22.61 -24.47 21.62
C ASP A 143 24.00 -25.13 21.82
N SER A 144 24.08 -26.47 21.80
CA SER A 144 25.32 -27.21 21.88
C SER A 144 26.01 -27.46 20.52
N GLY A 145 25.33 -27.10 19.42
CA GLY A 145 25.80 -27.35 18.07
C GLY A 145 25.41 -28.73 17.54
N THR A 146 24.53 -29.48 18.24
CA THR A 146 24.06 -30.78 17.81
C THR A 146 22.91 -30.64 16.80
N LEU A 147 22.97 -31.40 15.69
CA LEU A 147 21.90 -31.44 14.70
C LEU A 147 20.63 -32.09 15.31
N THR A 148 19.53 -31.35 15.32
CA THR A 148 18.24 -31.79 15.86
C THR A 148 17.16 -32.03 14.79
N GLY A 149 17.38 -31.48 13.56
CA GLY A 149 16.45 -31.66 12.44
C GLY A 149 17.10 -31.33 11.09
N PHE A 150 16.48 -31.86 10.02
CA PHE A 150 16.91 -31.61 8.64
C PHE A 150 15.69 -31.51 7.72
N ARG A 151 15.70 -30.50 6.84
CA ARG A 151 14.66 -30.29 5.82
C ARG A 151 15.32 -30.01 4.48
N GLU A 152 15.11 -30.88 3.49
CA GLU A 152 15.66 -30.70 2.14
C GLU A 152 14.80 -29.71 1.35
N LYS A 153 15.40 -28.61 0.91
CA LYS A 153 14.81 -27.56 0.06
C LYS A 153 13.37 -27.18 0.47
N PRO A 154 13.16 -26.78 1.73
CA PRO A 154 11.83 -26.50 2.22
C PRO A 154 11.20 -25.29 1.55
N GLU A 155 9.89 -25.33 1.37
CA GLU A 155 9.07 -24.18 0.98
C GLU A 155 8.44 -23.57 2.24
N VAL A 156 8.63 -22.28 2.42
CA VAL A 156 8.00 -21.52 3.51
C VAL A 156 6.96 -20.58 2.93
N ARG A 157 5.75 -20.64 3.47
CA ARG A 157 4.60 -19.84 3.04
C ARG A 157 4.34 -18.74 4.02
N TYR A 158 4.10 -17.52 3.49
CA TYR A 158 3.78 -16.34 4.27
C TYR A 158 2.55 -15.66 3.69
N GLU A 159 1.72 -15.07 4.57
CA GLU A 159 0.77 -14.04 4.19
C GLU A 159 1.47 -12.68 4.37
N VAL A 160 1.60 -11.92 3.28
CA VAL A 160 2.24 -10.60 3.31
C VAL A 160 1.22 -9.51 3.06
N SER A 161 1.37 -8.37 3.73
CA SER A 161 0.52 -7.20 3.48
C SER A 161 0.75 -6.68 2.06
N MET A 162 -0.34 -6.38 1.36
CA MET A 162 -0.30 -5.80 0.02
C MET A 162 -0.09 -4.27 0.02
N GLY A 163 -0.08 -3.61 1.18
CA GLY A 163 -0.05 -2.15 1.23
C GLY A 163 -1.40 -1.50 0.88
N VAL A 164 -2.50 -2.25 1.01
CA VAL A 164 -3.89 -1.80 0.81
C VAL A 164 -4.71 -2.17 2.04
N TYR A 165 -5.37 -1.20 2.63
CA TYR A 165 -6.05 -1.33 3.91
C TYR A 165 -7.43 -0.67 3.90
N MET A 166 -8.39 -1.26 4.58
CA MET A 166 -9.60 -0.57 5.01
C MET A 166 -9.50 -0.24 6.50
N VAL A 167 -9.80 0.99 6.85
CA VAL A 167 -9.53 1.57 8.15
C VAL A 167 -10.78 2.24 8.71
N ASN A 168 -11.16 1.91 9.95
CA ASN A 168 -12.16 2.67 10.67
C ASN A 168 -11.50 3.87 11.38
N ALA A 169 -12.11 5.05 11.32
CA ALA A 169 -11.55 6.29 11.87
C ALA A 169 -11.16 6.21 13.37
N ARG A 170 -11.72 5.27 14.13
CA ARG A 170 -11.33 5.01 15.52
C ARG A 170 -9.86 4.65 15.68
N VAL A 171 -9.21 4.15 14.60
CA VAL A 171 -7.76 3.85 14.56
C VAL A 171 -6.94 5.10 14.89
N LEU A 172 -7.39 6.28 14.48
CA LEU A 172 -6.68 7.54 14.72
C LEU A 172 -6.39 7.81 16.21
N ASN A 173 -7.20 7.27 17.11
CA ASN A 173 -6.99 7.38 18.54
C ASN A 173 -5.75 6.62 19.04
N PHE A 174 -5.21 5.70 18.26
CA PHE A 174 -4.04 4.90 18.59
C PHE A 174 -2.74 5.42 17.94
N ILE A 175 -2.86 6.41 17.06
CA ILE A 175 -1.74 7.04 16.38
C ILE A 175 -1.33 8.29 17.16
N PRO A 176 -0.08 8.43 17.61
CA PRO A 176 0.39 9.60 18.32
C PRO A 176 0.45 10.82 17.40
N ASP A 177 0.22 12.02 17.96
CA ASP A 177 0.28 13.26 17.22
C ASP A 177 1.74 13.66 16.93
N GLY A 178 2.03 14.07 15.69
CA GLY A 178 3.30 14.68 15.29
C GLY A 178 4.54 13.79 15.42
N GLN A 179 4.38 12.48 15.55
CA GLN A 179 5.48 11.53 15.69
C GLN A 179 5.49 10.51 14.55
N PRO A 180 6.68 10.02 14.15
CA PRO A 180 6.78 8.90 13.21
C PRO A 180 6.05 7.67 13.75
N PHE A 181 5.10 7.16 12.97
CA PHE A 181 4.31 5.98 13.31
C PHE A 181 4.02 5.15 12.07
N GLY A 182 4.61 3.96 12.02
CA GLY A 182 4.50 3.06 10.88
C GLY A 182 3.30 2.13 10.98
N PHE A 183 3.08 1.38 9.90
CA PHE A 183 2.10 0.29 9.87
C PHE A 183 2.39 -0.78 10.93
N ASP A 184 3.67 -1.15 11.07
CA ASP A 184 4.17 -2.09 12.07
C ASP A 184 3.83 -1.65 13.50
N ASN A 185 4.09 -0.38 13.82
CA ASN A 185 3.76 0.19 15.13
C ASN A 185 2.26 0.12 15.42
N LEU A 186 1.41 0.46 14.42
CA LEU A 186 -0.04 0.38 14.57
C LEU A 186 -0.50 -1.07 14.77
N MET A 187 0.01 -2.03 13.98
CA MET A 187 -0.38 -3.44 14.10
C MET A 187 -0.03 -3.99 15.48
N LEU A 188 1.18 -3.77 15.95
CA LEU A 188 1.61 -4.21 17.29
C LEU A 188 0.73 -3.58 18.38
N LYS A 189 0.41 -2.29 18.25
CA LYS A 189 -0.45 -1.59 19.21
C LYS A 189 -1.89 -2.13 19.23
N LEU A 190 -2.47 -2.38 18.08
CA LEU A 190 -3.83 -2.93 17.98
C LEU A 190 -3.90 -4.37 18.52
N LEU A 191 -2.88 -5.20 18.25
CA LEU A 191 -2.76 -6.55 18.79
C LEU A 191 -2.63 -6.53 20.32
N GLU A 192 -1.78 -5.68 20.87
CA GLU A 192 -1.61 -5.47 22.33
C GLU A 192 -2.94 -5.11 23.01
N LEU A 193 -3.75 -4.28 22.35
CA LEU A 193 -5.04 -3.82 22.86
C LEU A 193 -6.22 -4.77 22.53
N GLY A 194 -5.96 -5.92 21.92
CA GLY A 194 -6.98 -6.88 21.55
C GLY A 194 -8.03 -6.32 20.57
N ARG A 195 -7.66 -5.35 19.73
CA ARG A 195 -8.58 -4.76 18.76
C ARG A 195 -8.77 -5.67 17.55
N PRO A 196 -10.01 -5.81 17.03
CA PRO A 196 -10.27 -6.70 15.92
C PRO A 196 -9.61 -6.20 14.63
N ILE A 197 -8.67 -7.00 14.12
CA ILE A 197 -8.00 -6.81 12.84
C ILE A 197 -8.38 -7.99 11.95
N SER A 198 -8.79 -7.72 10.72
CA SER A 198 -9.07 -8.75 9.72
C SER A 198 -7.96 -8.80 8.68
N VAL A 199 -7.61 -9.99 8.24
CA VAL A 199 -6.76 -10.22 7.06
C VAL A 199 -7.64 -10.81 5.97
N ARG A 200 -7.54 -10.28 4.75
CA ARG A 200 -8.29 -10.72 3.57
C ARG A 200 -7.31 -11.17 2.51
N PRO A 201 -7.10 -12.49 2.37
CA PRO A 201 -6.28 -13.04 1.30
C PRO A 201 -6.86 -12.68 -0.07
N PHE A 202 -5.98 -12.30 -0.98
CA PHE A 202 -6.27 -11.94 -2.36
C PHE A 202 -5.46 -12.84 -3.29
N GLU A 203 -6.07 -13.32 -4.38
CA GLU A 203 -5.46 -14.26 -5.32
C GLU A 203 -5.26 -13.66 -6.73
N GLY A 204 -5.60 -12.38 -6.92
CA GLY A 204 -5.45 -11.67 -8.19
C GLY A 204 -4.04 -11.14 -8.42
N TYR A 205 -3.94 -10.13 -9.28
CA TYR A 205 -2.68 -9.47 -9.58
C TYR A 205 -2.31 -8.45 -8.50
N TRP A 206 -1.08 -8.51 -8.03
CA TRP A 206 -0.49 -7.53 -7.11
C TRP A 206 1.00 -7.36 -7.37
N LEU A 207 1.43 -6.12 -7.52
CA LEU A 207 2.81 -5.73 -7.67
C LEU A 207 3.10 -4.45 -6.87
N ASP A 208 4.02 -4.55 -5.92
CA ASP A 208 4.64 -3.40 -5.24
C ASP A 208 5.86 -2.96 -6.07
N ILE A 209 5.79 -1.78 -6.66
CA ILE A 209 6.87 -1.24 -7.49
C ILE A 209 7.95 -0.64 -6.58
N GLY A 210 8.66 -1.50 -5.85
CA GLY A 210 9.66 -1.10 -4.86
C GLY A 210 11.09 -1.00 -5.37
N ARG A 211 11.43 -1.71 -6.45
CA ARG A 211 12.79 -1.91 -6.97
C ARG A 211 12.81 -1.80 -8.51
N PRO A 212 13.98 -1.62 -9.13
CA PRO A 212 14.09 -1.58 -10.59
C PRO A 212 13.50 -2.80 -11.30
N ASP A 213 13.69 -4.00 -10.76
CA ASP A 213 13.14 -5.24 -11.35
C ASP A 213 11.61 -5.25 -11.30
N ASP A 214 11.00 -4.77 -10.18
CA ASP A 214 9.55 -4.64 -10.06
C ASP A 214 9.01 -3.62 -11.06
N TYR A 215 9.75 -2.53 -11.30
CA TYR A 215 9.37 -1.51 -12.27
C TYR A 215 9.49 -2.02 -13.71
N ALA A 216 10.55 -2.73 -14.05
CA ALA A 216 10.70 -3.37 -15.36
C ALA A 216 9.54 -4.34 -15.61
N ARG A 217 9.23 -5.19 -14.64
CA ARG A 217 8.09 -6.11 -14.69
C ARG A 217 6.77 -5.37 -14.88
N ALA A 218 6.56 -4.26 -14.16
CA ALA A 218 5.35 -3.45 -14.30
C ALA A 218 5.18 -2.94 -15.73
N ILE A 219 6.25 -2.44 -16.36
CA ILE A 219 6.24 -1.97 -17.75
C ILE A 219 5.89 -3.10 -18.72
N ASP A 220 6.53 -4.26 -18.57
CA ASP A 220 6.35 -5.41 -19.47
C ASP A 220 4.93 -6.00 -19.41
N GLU A 221 4.34 -6.02 -18.19
CA GLU A 221 3.03 -6.65 -17.97
C GLU A 221 1.85 -5.68 -18.17
N PHE A 222 2.05 -4.35 -18.07
CA PHE A 222 0.98 -3.36 -18.03
C PHE A 222 0.02 -3.44 -19.21
N GLU A 223 0.53 -3.49 -20.45
CA GLU A 223 -0.32 -3.50 -21.64
C GLU A 223 -1.23 -4.73 -21.70
N SER A 224 -0.73 -5.88 -21.26
CA SER A 224 -1.53 -7.12 -21.21
C SER A 224 -2.59 -7.13 -20.09
N LEU A 225 -2.39 -6.31 -19.06
CA LEU A 225 -3.26 -6.20 -17.89
C LEU A 225 -4.05 -4.87 -17.85
N ARG A 226 -3.89 -4.02 -18.86
CA ARG A 226 -4.48 -2.68 -18.94
C ARG A 226 -5.98 -2.67 -18.66
N THR A 227 -6.71 -3.59 -19.27
CA THR A 227 -8.17 -3.72 -19.08
C THR A 227 -8.56 -4.08 -17.64
N LYS A 228 -7.69 -4.76 -16.90
CA LYS A 228 -7.92 -5.06 -15.47
C LYS A 228 -7.72 -3.83 -14.59
N PHE A 229 -6.82 -2.93 -14.99
CA PHE A 229 -6.51 -1.74 -14.20
C PHE A 229 -7.39 -0.54 -14.55
N LEU A 230 -7.80 -0.40 -15.81
CA LEU A 230 -8.44 0.83 -16.28
C LEU A 230 -9.92 0.67 -16.63
N ASN A 231 -10.48 -0.55 -16.55
CA ASN A 231 -11.87 -0.86 -16.91
C ASN A 231 -12.29 -0.29 -18.29
N GLU A 232 -11.33 -0.32 -19.27
CA GLU A 232 -11.52 0.13 -20.65
C GLU A 232 -11.95 -1.01 -21.58
#